data_38ccdc378fb8c203e0c8d656be57fef8
#
_entry.id   38ccdc378fb8c203e0c8d656be57fef8
#
_cell.length_a   1.000
_cell.length_b   1.000
_cell.length_c   1.000
_cell.angle_alpha   90.00
_cell.angle_beta   90.00
_cell.angle_gamma   90.00
#
_symmetry.space_group_name_H-M   'P 1'
#
loop_
_entity.id
_entity.type
_entity.pdbx_description
1 polymer ?
#
loop_
_entity_poly.entity_id
_entity_poly.type
_entity_poly.pdbx_seq_one_letter_code
_entity_poly.pdbx_strand_id
1 'polypeptide(L)'
;KLNIEEIKPSTRKYPGIIFTPEREPGNNILEVKGLTKSLNGKLLFKNLNFTMQKDDKIVFLSRDTRAMTALFEILKGHDTADSGTFEWGQTILKAYLPLEYEELFQKDMTLIDWLGQYSNDTHEAYLRGFLGKMLFSGEEIFKKTNVLSGGEKVRCMIARMMIRNANVMMLDTPT
;
A
#
# COMPACT_ATOMS: atom_id res chain seq x y z
N LYS A 1 13.72 44.04 17.94
CA LYS A 1 13.54 42.73 18.63
C LYS A 1 12.51 41.97 17.82
N LEU A 2 12.95 40.93 17.12
CA LEU A 2 12.07 39.97 16.43
C LEU A 2 11.38 39.13 17.52
N ASN A 3 10.05 39.25 17.60
CA ASN A 3 9.24 38.36 18.41
C ASN A 3 9.15 37.03 17.63
N ILE A 4 9.95 36.04 17.96
CA ILE A 4 9.81 34.69 17.48
C ILE A 4 8.68 34.10 18.30
N GLU A 5 7.48 34.00 17.72
CA GLU A 5 6.41 33.20 18.30
C GLU A 5 6.88 31.75 18.36
N GLU A 6 7.01 31.20 19.56
CA GLU A 6 7.26 29.77 19.75
C GLU A 6 6.11 28.98 19.13
N ILE A 7 6.38 28.34 18.01
CA ILE A 7 5.45 27.37 17.40
C ILE A 7 5.30 26.24 18.40
N LYS A 8 4.13 26.13 19.04
CA LYS A 8 3.84 25.03 19.96
C LYS A 8 4.09 23.69 19.23
N PRO A 9 4.93 22.81 19.79
CA PRO A 9 5.18 21.52 19.17
C PRO A 9 3.87 20.76 18.96
N SER A 10 3.71 20.12 17.82
CA SER A 10 2.53 19.29 17.54
C SER A 10 2.33 18.26 18.64
N THR A 11 1.13 18.18 19.18
CA THR A 11 0.77 17.16 20.19
C THR A 11 0.68 15.76 19.60
N ARG A 12 0.67 15.64 18.26
CA ARG A 12 0.59 14.37 17.55
C ARG A 12 1.99 13.77 17.39
N LYS A 13 2.30 12.75 18.20
CA LYS A 13 3.61 12.07 18.21
C LYS A 13 3.69 10.86 17.25
N TYR A 14 2.55 10.31 16.85
CA TYR A 14 2.48 9.07 16.05
C TYR A 14 1.58 9.24 14.84
N PRO A 15 1.89 8.57 13.71
CA PRO A 15 0.99 8.51 12.57
C PRO A 15 -0.37 7.92 12.94
N GLY A 16 -1.45 8.52 12.43
CA GLY A 16 -2.81 8.03 12.62
C GLY A 16 -3.21 7.05 11.50
N ILE A 17 -2.76 5.80 11.61
CA ILE A 17 -3.05 4.76 10.61
C ILE A 17 -4.45 4.20 10.88
N ILE A 18 -5.40 4.52 10.00
CA ILE A 18 -6.79 4.04 10.08
C ILE A 18 -7.22 3.65 8.67
N PHE A 19 -7.51 2.38 8.47
CA PHE A 19 -8.07 1.88 7.23
C PHE A 19 -9.59 1.78 7.37
N THR A 20 -10.29 2.51 6.52
CA THR A 20 -11.76 2.48 6.48
C THR A 20 -12.15 1.98 5.11
N PRO A 21 -12.68 0.76 4.98
CA PRO A 21 -13.08 0.23 3.69
C PRO A 21 -14.30 0.99 3.14
N GLU A 22 -14.34 1.19 1.82
CA GLU A 22 -15.47 1.79 1.13
C GLU A 22 -16.73 0.92 1.27
N ARG A 23 -16.51 -0.40 1.32
CA ARG A 23 -17.57 -1.41 1.54
C ARG A 23 -17.01 -2.63 2.28
N GLU A 24 -17.88 -3.29 3.01
CA GLU A 24 -17.56 -4.57 3.63
C GLU A 24 -17.28 -5.64 2.56
N PRO A 25 -16.24 -6.47 2.76
CA PRO A 25 -16.01 -7.61 1.88
C PRO A 25 -17.06 -8.71 2.11
N GLY A 26 -17.30 -9.51 1.07
CA GLY A 26 -18.04 -10.77 1.24
C GLY A 26 -17.24 -11.80 2.06
N ASN A 27 -17.87 -12.93 2.39
CA ASN A 27 -17.21 -13.97 3.19
C ASN A 27 -16.00 -14.60 2.49
N ASN A 28 -16.10 -14.86 1.18
CA ASN A 28 -15.00 -15.40 0.38
C ASN A 28 -14.17 -14.26 -0.18
N ILE A 29 -12.93 -14.15 0.27
CA ILE A 29 -12.00 -13.09 -0.15
C ILE A 29 -11.17 -13.54 -1.33
N LEU A 30 -10.51 -14.69 -1.22
CA LEU A 30 -9.58 -15.21 -2.22
C LEU A 30 -9.55 -16.73 -2.19
N GLU A 31 -9.59 -17.37 -3.34
CA GLU A 31 -9.32 -18.79 -3.52
C GLU A 31 -8.10 -18.95 -4.44
N VAL A 32 -7.13 -19.77 -4.04
CA VAL A 32 -5.93 -20.09 -4.82
C VAL A 32 -5.83 -21.62 -4.95
N LYS A 33 -5.67 -22.11 -6.20
CA LYS A 33 -5.61 -23.54 -6.51
C LYS A 33 -4.41 -23.86 -7.38
N GLY A 34 -3.49 -24.68 -6.85
CA GLY A 34 -2.38 -25.25 -7.59
C GLY A 34 -1.39 -24.23 -8.16
N LEU A 35 -1.31 -23.03 -7.57
CA LEU A 35 -0.52 -21.93 -8.11
C LEU A 35 0.97 -22.28 -8.09
N THR A 36 1.64 -22.14 -9.22
CA THR A 36 3.06 -22.46 -9.41
C THR A 36 3.73 -21.32 -10.15
N LYS A 37 4.93 -20.93 -9.72
CA LYS A 37 5.72 -19.90 -10.40
C LYS A 37 7.19 -20.23 -10.37
N SER A 38 7.84 -20.05 -11.52
CA SER A 38 9.29 -20.07 -11.69
C SER A 38 9.76 -18.74 -12.24
N LEU A 39 10.98 -18.36 -11.93
CA LEU A 39 11.63 -17.17 -12.44
C LEU A 39 13.04 -17.55 -12.94
N ASN A 40 13.34 -17.28 -14.20
CA ASN A 40 14.63 -17.60 -14.83
C ASN A 40 15.06 -19.07 -14.61
N GLY A 41 14.14 -20.02 -14.74
CA GLY A 41 14.38 -21.44 -14.55
C GLY A 41 14.46 -21.90 -13.07
N LYS A 42 14.37 -20.99 -12.12
CA LYS A 42 14.34 -21.31 -10.69
C LYS A 42 12.90 -21.34 -10.20
N LEU A 43 12.50 -22.46 -9.59
CA LEU A 43 11.19 -22.59 -8.95
C LEU A 43 11.11 -21.68 -7.72
N LEU A 44 10.11 -20.80 -7.67
CA LEU A 44 9.82 -19.93 -6.52
C LEU A 44 8.84 -20.58 -5.54
N PHE A 45 7.73 -21.12 -6.06
CA PHE A 45 6.75 -21.89 -5.31
C PHE A 45 6.01 -22.84 -6.24
N LYS A 46 5.51 -23.94 -5.68
CA LYS A 46 4.83 -25.01 -6.44
C LYS A 46 3.56 -25.47 -5.72
N ASN A 47 2.50 -25.62 -6.50
CA ASN A 47 1.22 -26.17 -6.07
C ASN A 47 0.68 -25.49 -4.80
N LEU A 48 0.74 -24.16 -4.75
CA LEU A 48 0.24 -23.38 -3.62
C LEU A 48 -1.29 -23.40 -3.65
N ASN A 49 -1.88 -23.82 -2.52
CA ASN A 49 -3.32 -23.91 -2.36
C ASN A 49 -3.69 -23.25 -1.03
N PHE A 50 -4.58 -22.30 -1.05
CA PHE A 50 -5.17 -21.70 0.16
C PHE A 50 -6.45 -20.93 -0.18
N THR A 51 -7.26 -20.72 0.84
CA THR A 51 -8.42 -19.83 0.80
C THR A 51 -8.27 -18.77 1.86
N MET A 52 -8.81 -17.59 1.58
CA MET A 52 -8.90 -16.48 2.52
C MET A 52 -10.36 -16.10 2.70
N GLN A 53 -10.81 -16.07 3.93
CA GLN A 53 -12.15 -15.63 4.31
C GLN A 53 -12.12 -14.24 4.96
N LYS A 54 -13.31 -13.67 5.16
CA LYS A 54 -13.45 -12.39 5.86
C LYS A 54 -12.78 -12.49 7.25
N ASP A 55 -12.07 -11.42 7.62
CA ASP A 55 -11.33 -11.27 8.87
C ASP A 55 -10.06 -12.12 9.01
N ASP A 56 -9.72 -12.94 8.01
CA ASP A 56 -8.46 -13.70 8.02
C ASP A 56 -7.25 -12.77 7.92
N LYS A 57 -6.18 -13.19 8.60
CA LYS A 57 -4.84 -12.60 8.51
C LYS A 57 -3.86 -13.68 8.13
N ILE A 58 -3.39 -13.64 6.89
CA ILE A 58 -2.47 -14.64 6.34
C ILE A 58 -1.06 -14.06 6.29
N VAL A 59 -0.10 -14.79 6.83
CA VAL A 59 1.33 -14.47 6.73
C VAL A 59 2.00 -15.54 5.87
N PHE A 60 2.68 -15.09 4.83
CA PHE A 60 3.52 -15.96 3.99
C PHE A 60 4.96 -15.84 4.45
N LEU A 61 5.62 -16.97 4.61
CA LEU A 61 7.04 -17.05 4.98
C LEU A 61 7.83 -17.70 3.85
N SER A 62 8.89 -17.06 3.40
CA SER A 62 9.81 -17.60 2.42
C SER A 62 11.24 -17.22 2.74
N ARG A 63 12.18 -18.10 2.33
CA ARG A 63 13.62 -17.79 2.36
C ARG A 63 14.04 -16.94 1.14
N ASP A 64 13.22 -16.89 0.11
CA ASP A 64 13.45 -16.10 -1.11
C ASP A 64 12.36 -15.03 -1.20
N THR A 65 12.72 -13.78 -0.98
CA THR A 65 11.79 -12.63 -1.02
C THR A 65 11.11 -12.50 -2.39
N ARG A 66 11.79 -12.91 -3.48
CA ARG A 66 11.21 -12.90 -4.83
C ARG A 66 9.96 -13.77 -4.95
N ALA A 67 9.86 -14.84 -4.14
CA ALA A 67 8.68 -15.69 -4.13
C ALA A 67 7.45 -14.92 -3.62
N MET A 68 7.63 -14.05 -2.61
CA MET A 68 6.54 -13.23 -2.06
C MET A 68 6.13 -12.16 -3.04
N THR A 69 7.10 -11.42 -3.57
CA THR A 69 6.82 -10.39 -4.59
C THR A 69 6.12 -10.99 -5.80
N ALA A 70 6.60 -12.13 -6.33
CA ALA A 70 5.94 -12.81 -7.45
C ALA A 70 4.51 -13.25 -7.13
N LEU A 71 4.26 -13.79 -5.93
CA LEU A 71 2.91 -14.14 -5.50
C LEU A 71 1.99 -12.90 -5.49
N PHE A 72 2.42 -11.80 -4.89
CA PHE A 72 1.61 -10.59 -4.83
C PHE A 72 1.39 -9.96 -6.21
N GLU A 73 2.40 -9.96 -7.08
CA GLU A 73 2.27 -9.45 -8.45
C GLU A 73 1.27 -10.29 -9.28
N ILE A 74 1.27 -11.63 -9.10
CA ILE A 74 0.27 -12.51 -9.72
C ILE A 74 -1.12 -12.19 -9.16
N LEU A 75 -1.28 -12.10 -7.85
CA LEU A 75 -2.58 -11.82 -7.21
C LEU A 75 -3.13 -10.42 -7.55
N LYS A 76 -2.27 -9.48 -7.92
CA LYS A 76 -2.68 -8.17 -8.47
C LYS A 76 -3.12 -8.26 -9.93
N GLY A 77 -2.66 -9.28 -10.65
CA GLY A 77 -2.86 -9.42 -12.09
C GLY A 77 -1.79 -8.71 -12.94
N HIS A 78 -0.64 -8.38 -12.37
CA HIS A 78 0.49 -7.76 -13.09
C HIS A 78 1.49 -8.81 -13.63
N ASP A 79 1.47 -10.02 -13.07
CA ASP A 79 2.25 -11.16 -13.55
C ASP A 79 1.35 -12.37 -13.70
N THR A 80 1.83 -13.39 -14.42
CA THR A 80 1.11 -14.64 -14.66
C THR A 80 1.78 -15.81 -13.97
N ALA A 81 0.99 -16.74 -13.45
CA ALA A 81 1.50 -18.00 -12.92
C ALA A 81 1.86 -18.96 -14.07
N ASP A 82 2.81 -19.87 -13.83
CA ASP A 82 3.14 -20.94 -14.77
C ASP A 82 1.99 -21.97 -14.86
N SER A 83 1.31 -22.21 -13.72
CA SER A 83 0.12 -23.05 -13.65
C SER A 83 -0.70 -22.73 -12.41
N GLY A 84 -1.93 -23.24 -12.36
CA GLY A 84 -2.89 -22.98 -11.30
C GLY A 84 -3.76 -21.77 -11.59
N THR A 85 -4.70 -21.50 -10.70
CA THR A 85 -5.67 -20.41 -10.82
C THR A 85 -5.88 -19.73 -9.48
N PHE A 86 -6.37 -18.49 -9.53
CA PHE A 86 -6.86 -17.81 -8.34
C PHE A 86 -8.10 -16.99 -8.70
N GLU A 87 -8.96 -16.79 -7.71
CA GLU A 87 -10.17 -16.00 -7.86
C GLU A 87 -10.42 -15.12 -6.65
N TRP A 88 -10.57 -13.82 -6.90
CA TRP A 88 -10.98 -12.84 -5.90
C TRP A 88 -12.50 -12.77 -5.78
N GLY A 89 -12.99 -12.58 -4.59
CA GLY A 89 -14.41 -12.28 -4.37
C GLY A 89 -14.84 -11.00 -5.11
N GLN A 90 -16.10 -10.96 -5.54
CA GLN A 90 -16.64 -9.88 -6.39
C GLN A 90 -16.59 -8.47 -5.73
N THR A 91 -16.59 -8.41 -4.40
CA THR A 91 -16.62 -7.13 -3.66
C THR A 91 -15.25 -6.66 -3.20
N ILE A 92 -14.16 -7.28 -3.66
CA ILE A 92 -12.82 -7.05 -3.15
C ILE A 92 -12.19 -5.83 -3.80
N LEU A 93 -11.80 -4.88 -2.93
CA LEU A 93 -10.96 -3.73 -3.25
C LEU A 93 -9.59 -3.93 -2.61
N LYS A 94 -8.55 -3.95 -3.41
CA LYS A 94 -7.18 -4.28 -2.98
C LYS A 94 -6.33 -3.03 -2.81
N ALA A 95 -5.60 -2.93 -1.68
CA ALA A 95 -4.46 -2.04 -1.53
C ALA A 95 -3.17 -2.86 -1.39
N TYR A 96 -2.12 -2.40 -2.02
CA TYR A 96 -0.83 -3.09 -2.04
C TYR A 96 0.33 -2.17 -1.66
N LEU A 97 1.11 -2.61 -0.69
CA LEU A 97 2.41 -2.04 -0.37
C LEU A 97 3.49 -2.92 -1.01
N PRO A 98 4.13 -2.50 -2.11
CA PRO A 98 5.21 -3.26 -2.74
C PRO A 98 6.50 -3.17 -1.92
N LEU A 99 7.40 -4.13 -2.13
CA LEU A 99 8.76 -4.10 -1.59
C LEU A 99 9.55 -2.90 -2.15
N GLU A 100 9.44 -2.67 -3.46
CA GLU A 100 10.08 -1.56 -4.15
C GLU A 100 9.04 -0.55 -4.59
N TYR A 101 9.22 0.72 -4.22
CA TYR A 101 8.29 1.82 -4.54
C TYR A 101 9.01 3.13 -4.89
N GLU A 102 10.32 3.12 -4.99
CA GLU A 102 11.14 4.32 -5.27
C GLU A 102 10.71 5.02 -6.56
N GLU A 103 10.36 4.26 -7.59
CA GLU A 103 9.94 4.80 -8.89
C GLU A 103 8.68 5.66 -8.79
N LEU A 104 7.82 5.42 -7.80
CA LEU A 104 6.60 6.19 -7.59
C LEU A 104 6.87 7.64 -7.17
N PHE A 105 8.09 7.94 -6.70
CA PHE A 105 8.49 9.23 -6.17
C PHE A 105 9.45 10.00 -7.09
N GLN A 106 9.77 9.49 -8.27
CA GLN A 106 10.74 10.12 -9.18
C GLN A 106 10.19 11.34 -9.93
N LYS A 107 8.87 11.44 -10.04
CA LYS A 107 8.23 12.56 -10.75
C LYS A 107 8.37 13.86 -9.95
N ASP A 108 8.63 14.96 -10.67
CA ASP A 108 8.68 16.30 -10.07
C ASP A 108 7.27 16.86 -9.85
N MET A 109 6.62 16.40 -8.79
CA MET A 109 5.28 16.86 -8.37
C MET A 109 5.22 17.06 -6.87
N THR A 110 4.24 17.82 -6.40
CA THR A 110 4.03 17.98 -4.97
C THR A 110 3.47 16.71 -4.34
N LEU A 111 3.68 16.55 -3.04
CA LEU A 111 3.17 15.39 -2.30
C LEU A 111 1.64 15.32 -2.34
N ILE A 112 0.95 16.46 -2.29
CA ILE A 112 -0.51 16.50 -2.36
C ILE A 112 -1.00 16.08 -3.75
N ASP A 113 -0.36 16.54 -4.83
CA ASP A 113 -0.70 16.13 -6.20
C ASP A 113 -0.44 14.65 -6.41
N TRP A 114 0.68 14.15 -5.83
CA TRP A 114 1.02 12.74 -5.89
C TRP A 114 -0.05 11.87 -5.22
N LEU A 115 -0.51 12.25 -4.02
CA LEU A 115 -1.56 11.50 -3.32
C LEU A 115 -2.89 11.57 -4.06
N GLY A 116 -3.21 12.70 -4.66
CA GLY A 116 -4.43 12.92 -5.44
C GLY A 116 -4.60 11.96 -6.61
N GLN A 117 -3.51 11.44 -7.20
CA GLN A 117 -3.57 10.43 -8.28
C GLN A 117 -4.22 9.10 -7.86
N TYR A 118 -4.31 8.84 -6.55
CA TYR A 118 -4.82 7.59 -5.99
C TYR A 118 -6.19 7.73 -5.34
N SER A 119 -6.81 8.91 -5.45
CA SER A 119 -8.10 9.24 -4.84
C SER A 119 -9.15 9.60 -5.89
N ASN A 120 -10.38 9.20 -5.65
CA ASN A 120 -11.53 9.68 -6.41
C ASN A 120 -11.93 11.10 -5.99
N ASP A 121 -11.63 11.48 -4.75
CA ASP A 121 -11.81 12.83 -4.23
C ASP A 121 -10.47 13.58 -4.24
N THR A 122 -10.38 14.62 -5.07
CA THR A 122 -9.18 15.45 -5.24
C THR A 122 -9.24 16.77 -4.47
N HIS A 123 -10.27 16.97 -3.65
CA HIS A 123 -10.35 18.17 -2.82
C HIS A 123 -9.16 18.26 -1.87
N GLU A 124 -8.51 19.41 -1.87
CA GLU A 124 -7.29 19.64 -1.08
C GLU A 124 -7.48 19.31 0.41
N ALA A 125 -8.61 19.71 1.00
CA ALA A 125 -8.90 19.44 2.40
C ALA A 125 -8.95 17.93 2.72
N TYR A 126 -9.49 17.13 1.81
CA TYR A 126 -9.55 15.68 1.93
C TYR A 126 -8.14 15.05 1.88
N LEU A 127 -7.34 15.42 0.90
CA LEU A 127 -5.97 14.95 0.75
C LEU A 127 -5.08 15.37 1.93
N ARG A 128 -5.21 16.63 2.37
CA ARG A 128 -4.53 17.15 3.59
C ARG A 128 -4.86 16.32 4.84
N GLY A 129 -6.10 15.83 4.95
CA GLY A 129 -6.52 14.98 6.05
C GLY A 129 -5.69 13.69 6.15
N PHE A 130 -5.42 13.01 5.04
CA PHE A 130 -4.58 11.80 5.01
C PHE A 130 -3.11 12.12 5.25
N LEU A 131 -2.57 13.15 4.61
CA LEU A 131 -1.19 13.58 4.82
C LEU A 131 -0.96 14.02 6.26
N GLY A 132 -1.91 14.76 6.87
CA GLY A 132 -1.86 15.16 8.26
C GLY A 132 -1.87 13.97 9.23
N LYS A 133 -2.63 12.90 8.93
CA LYS A 133 -2.56 11.64 9.68
C LYS A 133 -1.15 11.01 9.63
N MET A 134 -0.43 11.22 8.54
CA MET A 134 0.94 10.75 8.34
C MET A 134 2.01 11.76 8.79
N LEU A 135 1.61 12.75 9.58
CA LEU A 135 2.49 13.78 10.17
C LEU A 135 3.10 14.75 9.16
N PHE A 136 2.52 14.91 7.98
CA PHE A 136 2.84 16.01 7.10
C PHE A 136 1.96 17.21 7.45
N SER A 137 2.56 18.33 7.79
CA SER A 137 1.87 19.52 8.28
C SER A 137 2.25 20.79 7.49
N GLY A 138 1.34 21.75 7.44
CA GLY A 138 1.60 23.06 6.83
C GLY A 138 2.10 22.93 5.38
N GLU A 139 3.28 23.51 5.15
CA GLU A 139 3.92 23.55 3.82
C GLU A 139 4.56 22.23 3.41
N GLU A 140 4.68 21.24 4.29
CA GLU A 140 5.31 19.97 3.98
C GLU A 140 4.56 19.19 2.89
N ILE A 141 3.26 19.39 2.76
CA ILE A 141 2.44 18.76 1.73
C ILE A 141 2.78 19.22 0.31
N PHE A 142 3.44 20.38 0.19
CA PHE A 142 3.91 20.92 -1.09
C PHE A 142 5.36 20.54 -1.42
N LYS A 143 6.03 19.78 -0.53
CA LYS A 143 7.34 19.21 -0.86
C LYS A 143 7.25 18.39 -2.14
N LYS A 144 8.31 18.42 -2.93
CA LYS A 144 8.44 17.57 -4.11
C LYS A 144 8.68 16.13 -3.70
N THR A 145 8.08 15.19 -4.43
CA THR A 145 8.18 13.76 -4.11
C THR A 145 9.60 13.23 -4.20
N ASN A 146 10.42 13.76 -5.09
CA ASN A 146 11.81 13.34 -5.30
C ASN A 146 12.79 13.75 -4.19
N VAL A 147 12.39 14.68 -3.28
CA VAL A 147 13.24 15.10 -2.14
C VAL A 147 12.84 14.47 -0.82
N LEU A 148 11.88 13.54 -0.82
CA LEU A 148 11.41 12.88 0.38
C LEU A 148 12.45 11.89 0.93
N SER A 149 12.62 11.87 2.24
CA SER A 149 13.38 10.84 2.95
C SER A 149 12.69 9.48 2.88
N GLY A 150 13.42 8.39 3.13
CA GLY A 150 12.86 7.03 3.13
C GLY A 150 11.64 6.89 4.07
N GLY A 151 11.73 7.44 5.29
CA GLY A 151 10.62 7.42 6.24
C GLY A 151 9.41 8.24 5.79
N GLU A 152 9.61 9.37 5.10
CA GLU A 152 8.54 10.15 4.49
C GLU A 152 7.86 9.36 3.37
N LYS A 153 8.63 8.70 2.50
CA LYS A 153 8.10 7.84 1.44
C LYS A 153 7.25 6.69 1.99
N VAL A 154 7.70 6.02 3.06
CA VAL A 154 6.89 4.97 3.73
C VAL A 154 5.57 5.54 4.23
N ARG A 155 5.58 6.70 4.90
CA ARG A 155 4.34 7.35 5.36
C ARG A 155 3.42 7.73 4.19
N CYS A 156 3.97 8.18 3.07
CA CYS A 156 3.22 8.45 1.84
C CYS A 156 2.57 7.18 1.30
N MET A 157 3.30 6.06 1.27
CA MET A 157 2.76 4.78 0.83
C MET A 157 1.60 4.31 1.71
N ILE A 158 1.70 4.51 3.03
CA ILE A 158 0.59 4.21 3.95
C ILE A 158 -0.61 5.13 3.67
N ALA A 159 -0.37 6.45 3.49
CA ALA A 159 -1.44 7.38 3.10
C ALA A 159 -2.14 6.94 1.81
N ARG A 160 -1.36 6.52 0.82
CA ARG A 160 -1.87 5.98 -0.46
C ARG A 160 -2.74 4.73 -0.26
N MET A 161 -2.35 3.84 0.64
CA MET A 161 -3.16 2.66 0.95
C MET A 161 -4.47 3.04 1.67
N MET A 162 -4.39 3.99 2.61
CA MET A 162 -5.55 4.45 3.38
C MET A 162 -6.59 5.13 2.48
N ILE A 163 -6.16 6.00 1.56
CA ILE A 163 -7.06 6.80 0.70
C ILE A 163 -7.80 5.94 -0.34
N ARG A 164 -7.30 4.74 -0.62
CA ARG A 164 -7.94 3.79 -1.54
C ARG A 164 -9.16 3.10 -0.94
N ASN A 165 -9.40 3.26 0.35
CA ASN A 165 -10.52 2.65 1.08
C ASN A 165 -10.71 1.16 0.77
N ALA A 166 -9.60 0.44 0.62
CA ALA A 166 -9.57 -0.97 0.29
C ALA A 166 -10.04 -1.83 1.47
N ASN A 167 -10.68 -2.96 1.16
CA ASN A 167 -11.11 -3.94 2.15
C ASN A 167 -10.15 -5.14 2.27
N VAL A 168 -9.15 -5.23 1.40
CA VAL A 168 -8.05 -6.19 1.50
C VAL A 168 -6.72 -5.48 1.34
N MET A 169 -5.78 -5.77 2.23
CA MET A 169 -4.43 -5.22 2.20
C MET A 169 -3.42 -6.33 1.94
N MET A 170 -2.53 -6.09 0.99
CA MET A 170 -1.36 -6.92 0.69
C MET A 170 -0.11 -6.13 1.04
N LEU A 171 0.75 -6.68 1.90
CA LEU A 171 1.96 -6.02 2.37
C LEU A 171 3.16 -6.89 2.02
N ASP A 172 4.00 -6.43 1.11
CA ASP A 172 5.22 -7.15 0.73
C ASP A 172 6.38 -6.65 1.59
N THR A 173 6.84 -7.51 2.50
CA THR A 173 7.96 -7.24 3.41
C THR A 173 7.83 -5.90 4.13
N PRO A 174 6.80 -5.71 4.97
CA PRO A 174 6.48 -4.40 5.56
C PRO A 174 7.43 -3.96 6.69
N THR A 175 8.47 -4.75 7.04
CA THR A 175 9.45 -4.51 8.12
C THR A 175 10.84 -4.30 7.60
#